data_45fc7cd71b332fc817a50eea5f8c7122
#
_entry.id   45fc7cd71b332fc817a50eea5f8c7122
#
_cell.length_a   1.000
_cell.length_b   1.000
_cell.length_c   1.000
_cell.angle_alpha   90.00
_cell.angle_beta   90.00
_cell.angle_gamma   90.00
#
_symmetry.space_group_name_H-M   'P 1'
#
loop_
_entity.id
_entity.type
_entity.pdbx_description
1 polymer ?
#
loop_
_entity_poly.entity_id
_entity_poly.type
_entity_poly.pdbx_seq_one_letter_code
_entity_poly.pdbx_strand_id
1 'polypeptide(L)'
;MTEMQKKYYDKRGALLVKNLKNRHFDAYYCSTKEEALEKALSLIPVGDSVGWGGCMSCQQIGLLDAVRAGEYRVIDRDACKTMEERETAMRHCLLADTFLTGANALSMDGQMVNIDGNGNRVAAIVYGPKQVIVVAGMNKVEDNLDAAINRARTVAAPMNQQRFGLPNPCGATGTCGDCKSETCICNQILITRHCKNARIKIVLVGEDLGF
;
A
#
# COMPACT_ATOMS: atom_id res chain seq x y z
N MET A 1 -9.86 19.12 3.23
CA MET A 1 -8.49 19.54 3.70
C MET A 1 -8.39 21.05 3.69
N THR A 2 -7.78 21.66 4.73
CA THR A 2 -7.55 23.13 4.78
C THR A 2 -6.35 23.52 3.91
N GLU A 3 -6.27 24.82 3.52
CA GLU A 3 -5.11 25.33 2.77
C GLU A 3 -3.78 25.17 3.53
N MET A 4 -3.82 25.36 4.85
CA MET A 4 -2.64 25.15 5.71
C MET A 4 -2.19 23.68 5.72
N GLN A 5 -3.13 22.76 5.80
CA GLN A 5 -2.84 21.32 5.76
C GLN A 5 -2.28 20.91 4.38
N LYS A 6 -2.80 21.47 3.30
CA LYS A 6 -2.26 21.25 1.95
C LYS A 6 -0.81 21.72 1.86
N LYS A 7 -0.52 22.96 2.25
CA LYS A 7 0.86 23.50 2.28
C LYS A 7 1.82 22.67 3.13
N TYR A 8 1.32 22.13 4.25
CA TYR A 8 2.09 21.23 5.10
C TYR A 8 2.42 19.91 4.40
N TYR A 9 1.43 19.29 3.75
CA TYR A 9 1.62 18.03 3.01
C TYR A 9 2.53 18.22 1.80
N ASP A 10 2.39 19.32 1.04
CA ASP A 10 3.24 19.62 -0.11
C ASP A 10 4.73 19.69 0.30
N LYS A 11 5.04 20.35 1.42
CA LYS A 11 6.41 20.45 1.93
C LYS A 11 6.96 19.10 2.40
N ARG A 12 6.18 18.37 3.19
CA ARG A 12 6.58 17.05 3.71
C ARG A 12 6.69 16.02 2.57
N GLY A 13 5.76 16.06 1.62
CA GLY A 13 5.77 15.16 0.46
C GLY A 13 7.02 15.36 -0.41
N ALA A 14 7.38 16.59 -0.70
CA ALA A 14 8.60 16.91 -1.45
C ALA A 14 9.87 16.40 -0.73
N LEU A 15 9.96 16.58 0.59
CA LEU A 15 11.08 16.09 1.40
C LEU A 15 11.12 14.56 1.43
N LEU A 16 9.95 13.90 1.62
CA LEU A 16 9.87 12.45 1.65
C LEU A 16 10.26 11.82 0.30
N VAL A 17 9.85 12.42 -0.83
CA VAL A 17 10.28 11.97 -2.16
C VAL A 17 11.81 11.97 -2.28
N LYS A 18 12.47 13.03 -1.81
CA LYS A 18 13.94 13.08 -1.79
C LYS A 18 14.54 11.94 -0.96
N ASN A 19 14.00 11.69 0.23
CA ASN A 19 14.51 10.67 1.13
C ASN A 19 14.26 9.24 0.61
N LEU A 20 13.09 9.00 -0.01
CA LEU A 20 12.80 7.73 -0.70
C LEU A 20 13.75 7.49 -1.88
N LYS A 21 14.03 8.51 -2.70
CA LYS A 21 14.99 8.42 -3.80
C LYS A 21 16.41 8.14 -3.31
N ASN A 22 16.83 8.70 -2.18
CA ASN A 22 18.10 8.38 -1.54
C ASN A 22 18.20 6.90 -1.09
N ARG A 23 17.05 6.24 -0.89
CA ARG A 23 16.94 4.81 -0.62
C ARG A 23 16.60 3.98 -1.86
N HIS A 24 16.81 4.56 -3.05
CA HIS A 24 16.67 3.92 -4.36
C HIS A 24 15.23 3.50 -4.73
N PHE A 25 14.21 4.02 -4.04
CA PHE A 25 12.85 3.96 -4.54
C PHE A 25 12.66 4.93 -5.70
N ASP A 26 11.79 4.58 -6.64
CA ASP A 26 11.28 5.55 -7.59
C ASP A 26 10.04 6.23 -6.97
N ALA A 27 10.12 7.51 -6.65
CA ALA A 27 9.11 8.17 -5.81
C ALA A 27 8.62 9.48 -6.42
N TYR A 28 7.30 9.72 -6.27
CA TYR A 28 6.57 10.84 -6.82
C TYR A 28 5.63 11.42 -5.76
N TYR A 29 5.37 12.72 -5.81
CA TYR A 29 4.35 13.37 -5.02
C TYR A 29 3.32 13.98 -5.97
N CYS A 30 2.04 13.72 -5.70
CA CYS A 30 0.88 14.23 -6.39
C CYS A 30 0.02 14.97 -5.36
N SER A 31 -0.37 16.20 -5.66
CA SER A 31 -1.14 17.02 -4.72
C SER A 31 -2.58 16.52 -4.56
N THR A 32 -3.12 15.83 -5.58
CA THR A 32 -4.50 15.34 -5.61
C THR A 32 -4.59 13.86 -6.00
N LYS A 33 -5.76 13.26 -5.77
CA LYS A 33 -6.09 11.88 -6.19
C LYS A 33 -6.04 11.71 -7.69
N GLU A 34 -6.52 12.71 -8.44
CA GLU A 34 -6.56 12.71 -9.89
C GLU A 34 -5.15 12.68 -10.47
N GLU A 35 -4.26 13.55 -10.00
CA GLU A 35 -2.84 13.55 -10.39
C GLU A 35 -2.18 12.20 -10.05
N ALA A 36 -2.53 11.62 -8.89
CA ALA A 36 -2.00 10.34 -8.46
C ALA A 36 -2.49 9.17 -9.33
N LEU A 37 -3.74 9.20 -9.77
CA LEU A 37 -4.29 8.22 -10.72
C LEU A 37 -3.54 8.28 -12.05
N GLU A 38 -3.41 9.48 -12.64
CA GLU A 38 -2.69 9.68 -13.91
C GLU A 38 -1.23 9.21 -13.78
N LYS A 39 -0.55 9.59 -12.68
CA LYS A 39 0.81 9.16 -12.43
C LYS A 39 0.91 7.65 -12.29
N ALA A 40 0.06 7.00 -11.49
CA ALA A 40 0.09 5.56 -11.31
C ALA A 40 -0.14 4.80 -12.61
N LEU A 41 -1.10 5.23 -13.43
CA LEU A 41 -1.38 4.64 -14.76
C LEU A 41 -0.18 4.82 -15.70
N SER A 42 0.47 5.99 -15.70
CA SER A 42 1.65 6.24 -16.54
C SER A 42 2.86 5.33 -16.22
N LEU A 43 2.86 4.69 -15.06
CA LEU A 43 3.91 3.77 -14.62
C LEU A 43 3.64 2.32 -15.01
N ILE A 44 2.44 2.01 -15.52
CA ILE A 44 2.04 0.65 -15.92
C ILE A 44 2.15 0.51 -17.44
N PRO A 45 3.07 -0.29 -17.97
CA PRO A 45 3.13 -0.55 -19.40
C PRO A 45 1.83 -1.19 -19.93
N VAL A 46 1.39 -0.75 -21.10
CA VAL A 46 0.24 -1.36 -21.79
C VAL A 46 0.52 -2.85 -22.05
N GLY A 47 -0.46 -3.70 -21.80
CA GLY A 47 -0.34 -5.15 -21.97
C GLY A 47 0.29 -5.90 -20.79
N ASP A 48 0.74 -5.19 -19.73
CA ASP A 48 1.23 -5.84 -18.51
C ASP A 48 0.17 -6.74 -17.87
N SER A 49 0.62 -7.81 -17.23
CA SER A 49 -0.19 -8.50 -16.23
C SER A 49 -0.18 -7.69 -14.94
N VAL A 50 -1.38 -7.31 -14.46
CA VAL A 50 -1.55 -6.43 -13.30
C VAL A 50 -2.36 -7.15 -12.23
N GLY A 51 -1.77 -7.30 -11.05
CA GLY A 51 -2.46 -7.82 -9.88
C GLY A 51 -2.31 -6.88 -8.67
N TRP A 52 -3.05 -7.14 -7.60
CA TRP A 52 -2.99 -6.29 -6.41
C TRP A 52 -3.19 -7.03 -5.08
N GLY A 53 -2.66 -6.42 -4.03
CA GLY A 53 -3.00 -6.72 -2.64
C GLY A 53 -4.23 -5.94 -2.17
N GLY A 54 -4.63 -6.13 -0.91
CA GLY A 54 -5.65 -5.25 -0.31
C GLY A 54 -5.13 -3.82 -0.23
N CYS A 55 -5.64 -2.92 -1.08
CA CYS A 55 -5.18 -1.54 -1.18
C CYS A 55 -6.35 -0.55 -1.28
N MET A 56 -6.80 -0.05 -0.12
CA MET A 56 -7.83 0.99 -0.09
C MET A 56 -7.39 2.29 -0.79
N SER A 57 -6.10 2.65 -0.68
CA SER A 57 -5.58 3.86 -1.35
C SER A 57 -5.67 3.74 -2.88
N CYS A 58 -5.33 2.57 -3.47
CA CYS A 58 -5.50 2.35 -4.90
C CYS A 58 -6.97 2.41 -5.34
N GLN A 59 -7.87 1.88 -4.51
CA GLN A 59 -9.30 1.93 -4.77
C GLN A 59 -9.83 3.36 -4.71
N GLN A 60 -9.43 4.14 -3.70
CA GLN A 60 -9.93 5.52 -3.48
C GLN A 60 -9.48 6.51 -4.54
N ILE A 61 -8.34 6.28 -5.20
CA ILE A 61 -7.94 7.09 -6.37
C ILE A 61 -8.52 6.56 -7.69
N GLY A 62 -9.33 5.49 -7.67
CA GLY A 62 -9.92 4.90 -8.88
C GLY A 62 -8.97 4.03 -9.71
N LEU A 63 -7.76 3.71 -9.21
CA LEU A 63 -6.73 3.00 -9.98
C LEU A 63 -7.17 1.57 -10.33
N LEU A 64 -7.84 0.85 -9.42
CA LEU A 64 -8.25 -0.53 -9.69
C LEU A 64 -9.31 -0.59 -10.79
N ASP A 65 -10.25 0.36 -10.82
CA ASP A 65 -11.30 0.42 -11.85
C ASP A 65 -10.72 0.85 -13.20
N ALA A 66 -9.78 1.80 -13.22
CA ALA A 66 -9.07 2.19 -14.42
C ALA A 66 -8.25 1.03 -15.02
N VAL A 67 -7.61 0.20 -14.18
CA VAL A 67 -6.89 -1.00 -14.64
C VAL A 67 -7.85 -2.06 -15.18
N ARG A 68 -9.01 -2.26 -14.56
CA ARG A 68 -10.04 -3.19 -15.08
C ARG A 68 -10.58 -2.79 -16.44
N ALA A 69 -10.70 -1.48 -16.68
CA ALA A 69 -11.20 -0.92 -17.93
C ALA A 69 -10.11 -0.74 -19.01
N GLY A 70 -8.85 -0.85 -18.64
CA GLY A 70 -7.70 -0.60 -19.51
C GLY A 70 -7.22 -1.83 -20.29
N GLU A 71 -6.18 -1.64 -21.09
CA GLU A 71 -5.57 -2.70 -21.91
C GLU A 71 -4.52 -3.50 -21.13
N TYR A 72 -4.96 -4.17 -20.04
CA TYR A 72 -4.11 -4.96 -19.15
C TYR A 72 -4.61 -6.38 -19.00
N ARG A 73 -3.73 -7.31 -18.68
CA ARG A 73 -4.08 -8.70 -18.29
C ARG A 73 -4.33 -8.72 -16.77
N VAL A 74 -5.56 -8.49 -16.38
CA VAL A 74 -5.92 -8.28 -14.96
C VAL A 74 -5.96 -9.60 -14.19
N ILE A 75 -5.28 -9.66 -13.04
CA ILE A 75 -5.36 -10.74 -12.05
C ILE A 75 -6.20 -10.22 -10.88
N ASP A 76 -7.54 -10.30 -11.03
CA ASP A 76 -8.48 -9.74 -10.06
C ASP A 76 -8.88 -10.77 -8.99
N ARG A 77 -8.20 -10.73 -7.86
CA ARG A 77 -8.51 -11.55 -6.69
C ARG A 77 -9.85 -11.19 -6.03
N ASP A 78 -10.37 -9.98 -6.28
CA ASP A 78 -11.59 -9.49 -5.64
C ASP A 78 -12.85 -9.88 -6.45
N ALA A 79 -12.68 -10.33 -7.72
CA ALA A 79 -13.71 -10.92 -8.56
C ALA A 79 -13.90 -12.44 -8.34
N CYS A 80 -13.01 -13.08 -7.60
CA CYS A 80 -13.05 -14.53 -7.32
C CYS A 80 -14.27 -14.87 -6.44
N LYS A 81 -14.94 -15.99 -6.79
CA LYS A 81 -16.16 -16.44 -6.10
C LYS A 81 -15.86 -17.36 -4.92
N THR A 82 -14.74 -18.07 -4.93
CA THR A 82 -14.35 -19.00 -3.87
C THR A 82 -13.03 -18.57 -3.22
N MET A 83 -12.76 -19.08 -2.02
CA MET A 83 -11.47 -18.84 -1.35
C MET A 83 -10.31 -19.50 -2.11
N GLU A 84 -10.52 -20.66 -2.71
CA GLU A 84 -9.51 -21.37 -3.50
C GLU A 84 -9.10 -20.56 -4.73
N GLU A 85 -10.08 -20.05 -5.49
CA GLU A 85 -9.83 -19.15 -6.63
C GLU A 85 -9.05 -17.91 -6.18
N ARG A 86 -9.46 -17.32 -5.05
CA ARG A 86 -8.82 -16.13 -4.48
C ARG A 86 -7.37 -16.38 -4.07
N GLU A 87 -7.09 -17.52 -3.43
CA GLU A 87 -5.72 -17.92 -3.07
C GLU A 87 -4.87 -18.17 -4.32
N THR A 88 -5.43 -18.81 -5.33
CA THR A 88 -4.77 -19.04 -6.61
C THR A 88 -4.43 -17.71 -7.29
N ALA A 89 -5.39 -16.77 -7.35
CA ALA A 89 -5.15 -15.44 -7.89
C ALA A 89 -4.06 -14.69 -7.10
N MET A 90 -4.04 -14.77 -5.76
CA MET A 90 -2.98 -14.18 -4.94
C MET A 90 -1.60 -14.77 -5.25
N ARG A 91 -1.50 -16.08 -5.54
CA ARG A 91 -0.23 -16.71 -5.96
C ARG A 91 0.17 -16.25 -7.37
N HIS A 92 -0.78 -16.13 -8.30
CA HIS A 92 -0.52 -15.60 -9.64
C HIS A 92 -0.03 -14.15 -9.62
N CYS A 93 -0.48 -13.34 -8.68
CA CYS A 93 0.04 -11.99 -8.48
C CYS A 93 1.56 -11.94 -8.24
N LEU A 94 2.16 -13.02 -7.71
CA LEU A 94 3.62 -13.07 -7.51
C LEU A 94 4.39 -13.20 -8.83
N LEU A 95 3.72 -13.59 -9.90
CA LEU A 95 4.30 -13.72 -11.25
C LEU A 95 3.88 -12.57 -12.17
N ALA A 96 3.12 -11.59 -11.67
CA ALA A 96 2.64 -10.46 -12.45
C ALA A 96 3.79 -9.54 -12.90
N ASP A 97 3.58 -8.82 -13.99
CA ASP A 97 4.51 -7.76 -14.41
C ASP A 97 4.43 -6.58 -13.42
N THR A 98 3.21 -6.12 -13.11
CA THR A 98 2.96 -5.01 -12.19
C THR A 98 2.08 -5.46 -11.02
N PHE A 99 2.48 -5.09 -9.79
CA PHE A 99 1.70 -5.31 -8.58
C PHE A 99 1.32 -4.00 -7.91
N LEU A 100 0.02 -3.80 -7.64
CA LEU A 100 -0.49 -2.60 -7.00
C LEU A 100 -0.72 -2.84 -5.51
N THR A 101 -0.28 -1.91 -4.68
CA THR A 101 -0.44 -2.01 -3.23
C THR A 101 -0.42 -0.64 -2.55
N GLY A 102 -0.71 -0.62 -1.25
CA GLY A 102 -0.49 0.51 -0.37
C GLY A 102 0.59 0.24 0.66
N ALA A 103 0.91 1.24 1.46
CA ALA A 103 1.69 1.10 2.68
C ALA A 103 0.79 1.21 3.92
N ASN A 104 1.19 0.56 5.02
CA ASN A 104 0.57 0.81 6.32
C ASN A 104 1.16 2.06 6.99
N ALA A 105 2.45 2.32 6.76
CA ALA A 105 3.10 3.57 7.13
C ALA A 105 4.36 3.81 6.30
N LEU A 106 4.81 5.06 6.27
CA LEU A 106 6.07 5.51 5.72
C LEU A 106 6.77 6.38 6.78
N SER A 107 8.08 6.26 6.90
CA SER A 107 8.86 7.18 7.75
C SER A 107 9.47 8.30 6.91
N MET A 108 9.60 9.49 7.50
CA MET A 108 10.17 10.67 6.81
C MET A 108 11.60 10.43 6.32
N ASP A 109 12.34 9.51 6.92
CA ASP A 109 13.66 9.09 6.46
C ASP A 109 13.61 8.10 5.27
N GLY A 110 12.40 7.78 4.76
CA GLY A 110 12.19 7.04 3.51
C GLY A 110 12.11 5.53 3.63
N GLN A 111 11.67 4.99 4.76
CA GLN A 111 11.41 3.55 4.92
C GLN A 111 9.90 3.28 4.84
N MET A 112 9.53 2.10 4.34
CA MET A 112 8.14 1.67 4.21
C MET A 112 7.84 0.49 5.15
N VAL A 113 6.72 0.59 5.88
CA VAL A 113 6.24 -0.46 6.81
C VAL A 113 4.94 -1.05 6.29
N ASN A 114 4.92 -2.39 6.18
CA ASN A 114 3.74 -3.15 5.82
C ASN A 114 3.49 -4.27 6.83
N ILE A 115 2.25 -4.39 7.32
CA ILE A 115 1.77 -5.51 8.13
C ILE A 115 0.83 -6.36 7.27
N ASP A 116 0.97 -7.69 7.33
CA ASP A 116 0.16 -8.61 6.53
C ASP A 116 -0.30 -9.83 7.36
N GLY A 117 -1.49 -10.32 7.05
CA GLY A 117 -2.05 -11.52 7.65
C GLY A 117 -1.65 -12.80 6.90
N ASN A 118 -1.85 -12.84 5.59
CA ASN A 118 -1.56 -14.02 4.77
C ASN A 118 -0.13 -14.05 4.23
N GLY A 119 0.58 -12.93 4.26
CA GLY A 119 1.92 -12.83 3.71
C GLY A 119 1.99 -12.58 2.19
N ASN A 120 0.88 -12.69 1.47
CA ASN A 120 0.86 -12.58 0.00
C ASN A 120 1.27 -11.20 -0.50
N ARG A 121 0.85 -10.12 0.16
CA ARG A 121 1.21 -8.75 -0.20
C ARG A 121 2.68 -8.46 0.12
N VAL A 122 3.14 -8.82 1.29
CA VAL A 122 4.55 -8.62 1.67
C VAL A 122 5.48 -9.48 0.82
N ALA A 123 5.09 -10.72 0.45
CA ALA A 123 5.85 -11.54 -0.50
C ALA A 123 6.01 -10.84 -1.86
N ALA A 124 4.93 -10.25 -2.42
CA ALA A 124 4.98 -9.50 -3.67
C ALA A 124 5.86 -8.24 -3.57
N ILE A 125 5.87 -7.56 -2.40
CA ILE A 125 6.74 -6.41 -2.14
C ILE A 125 8.20 -6.86 -2.07
N VAL A 126 8.51 -7.97 -1.37
CA VAL A 126 9.88 -8.49 -1.22
C VAL A 126 10.41 -9.02 -2.54
N TYR A 127 9.63 -9.89 -3.20
CA TYR A 127 10.03 -10.55 -4.44
C TYR A 127 8.79 -10.96 -5.25
N GLY A 128 8.95 -11.22 -6.54
CA GLY A 128 7.91 -11.74 -7.44
C GLY A 128 7.66 -10.81 -8.61
N PRO A 129 6.71 -9.87 -8.53
CA PRO A 129 6.38 -8.97 -9.64
C PRO A 129 7.59 -8.17 -10.15
N LYS A 130 7.64 -7.91 -11.46
CA LYS A 130 8.73 -7.13 -12.07
C LYS A 130 8.80 -5.72 -11.52
N GLN A 131 7.62 -5.13 -11.21
CA GLN A 131 7.53 -3.86 -10.49
C GLN A 131 6.39 -3.87 -9.46
N VAL A 132 6.51 -3.00 -8.45
CA VAL A 132 5.49 -2.75 -7.44
C VAL A 132 5.16 -1.26 -7.44
N ILE A 133 3.89 -0.91 -7.57
CA ILE A 133 3.42 0.47 -7.44
C ILE A 133 2.68 0.59 -6.12
N VAL A 134 3.17 1.48 -5.27
CA VAL A 134 2.63 1.75 -3.94
C VAL A 134 1.93 3.10 -3.97
N VAL A 135 0.64 3.14 -3.61
CA VAL A 135 -0.11 4.39 -3.43
C VAL A 135 -0.30 4.64 -1.94
N ALA A 136 0.08 5.82 -1.47
CA ALA A 136 -0.02 6.17 -0.05
C ALA A 136 -0.40 7.65 0.14
N GLY A 137 -1.43 7.91 0.94
CA GLY A 137 -1.77 9.25 1.39
C GLY A 137 -0.79 9.79 2.43
N MET A 138 -0.69 11.11 2.53
CA MET A 138 0.19 11.78 3.51
C MET A 138 -0.20 11.52 4.97
N ASN A 139 -1.43 11.07 5.24
CA ASN A 139 -1.87 10.58 6.55
C ASN A 139 -1.11 9.35 7.06
N LYS A 140 -0.31 8.70 6.22
CA LYS A 140 0.49 7.51 6.57
C LYS A 140 1.95 7.81 6.86
N VAL A 141 2.32 9.08 6.83
CA VAL A 141 3.72 9.51 6.95
C VAL A 141 4.03 9.93 8.38
N GLU A 142 4.92 9.19 9.00
CA GLU A 142 5.41 9.42 10.36
C GLU A 142 6.83 9.97 10.37
N ASP A 143 7.25 10.58 11.47
CA ASP A 143 8.53 11.29 11.54
C ASP A 143 9.75 10.35 11.51
N ASN A 144 9.61 9.13 12.02
CA ASN A 144 10.68 8.13 12.07
C ASN A 144 10.14 6.70 11.95
N LEU A 145 11.04 5.72 11.87
CA LEU A 145 10.69 4.32 11.69
C LEU A 145 9.89 3.76 12.87
N ASP A 146 10.23 4.10 14.10
CA ASP A 146 9.52 3.58 15.29
C ASP A 146 8.08 4.08 15.32
N ALA A 147 7.86 5.36 15.01
CA ALA A 147 6.53 5.93 14.86
C ALA A 147 5.75 5.26 13.71
N ALA A 148 6.41 4.97 12.58
CA ALA A 148 5.80 4.26 11.45
C ALA A 148 5.39 2.82 11.82
N ILE A 149 6.23 2.08 12.54
CA ILE A 149 5.88 0.74 13.05
C ILE A 149 4.71 0.86 14.02
N ASN A 150 4.76 1.81 14.95
CA ASN A 150 3.68 2.04 15.90
C ASN A 150 2.37 2.35 15.19
N ARG A 151 2.36 3.29 14.23
CA ARG A 151 1.18 3.61 13.42
C ARG A 151 0.62 2.38 12.70
N ALA A 152 1.47 1.59 12.07
CA ALA A 152 1.06 0.39 11.35
C ALA A 152 0.32 -0.60 12.27
N ARG A 153 0.79 -0.76 13.53
CA ARG A 153 0.22 -1.66 14.54
C ARG A 153 -1.03 -1.08 15.22
N THR A 154 -1.02 0.20 15.57
CA THR A 154 -2.03 0.80 16.47
C THR A 154 -3.14 1.54 15.72
N VAL A 155 -2.91 1.91 14.46
CA VAL A 155 -3.89 2.63 13.63
C VAL A 155 -4.29 1.79 12.42
N ALA A 156 -3.35 1.47 11.53
CA ALA A 156 -3.68 0.83 10.25
C ALA A 156 -4.26 -0.59 10.43
N ALA A 157 -3.68 -1.41 11.30
CA ALA A 157 -4.16 -2.77 11.52
C ALA A 157 -5.53 -2.81 12.22
N PRO A 158 -5.79 -2.07 13.31
CA PRO A 158 -7.12 -1.98 13.92
C PRO A 158 -8.20 -1.44 12.98
N MET A 159 -7.90 -0.42 12.17
CA MET A 159 -8.84 0.09 11.17
C MET A 159 -9.14 -0.96 10.09
N ASN A 160 -8.12 -1.66 9.60
CA ASN A 160 -8.30 -2.73 8.61
C ASN A 160 -9.10 -3.90 9.19
N GLN A 161 -8.97 -4.19 10.49
CA GLN A 161 -9.71 -5.25 11.17
C GLN A 161 -11.24 -5.01 11.15
N GLN A 162 -11.68 -3.76 11.16
CA GLN A 162 -13.10 -3.42 11.07
C GLN A 162 -13.77 -3.94 9.79
N ARG A 163 -13.00 -4.16 8.72
CA ARG A 163 -13.51 -4.69 7.45
C ARG A 163 -13.86 -6.18 7.52
N PHE A 164 -13.27 -6.91 8.45
CA PHE A 164 -13.38 -8.37 8.53
C PHE A 164 -14.42 -8.83 9.55
N GLY A 165 -14.80 -7.97 10.52
CA GLY A 165 -15.76 -8.32 11.58
C GLY A 165 -15.31 -9.51 12.46
N LEU A 166 -14.00 -9.77 12.53
CA LEU A 166 -13.45 -10.89 13.29
C LEU A 166 -13.37 -10.55 14.79
N PRO A 167 -13.49 -11.55 15.70
CA PRO A 167 -13.54 -11.33 17.15
C PRO A 167 -12.16 -11.08 17.76
N ASN A 168 -11.32 -10.31 17.12
CA ASN A 168 -10.02 -9.92 17.63
C ASN A 168 -10.15 -8.73 18.60
N PRO A 169 -9.25 -8.56 19.59
CA PRO A 169 -9.30 -7.43 20.51
C PRO A 169 -9.40 -6.07 19.83
N CYS A 170 -8.65 -5.85 18.77
CA CYS A 170 -8.69 -4.60 18.00
C CYS A 170 -9.99 -4.44 17.18
N GLY A 171 -10.69 -5.51 16.84
CA GLY A 171 -12.04 -5.46 16.25
C GLY A 171 -13.07 -4.94 17.26
N ALA A 172 -12.97 -5.39 18.51
CA ALA A 172 -13.90 -5.03 19.57
C ALA A 172 -13.61 -3.64 20.18
N THR A 173 -12.34 -3.28 20.35
CA THR A 173 -11.92 -2.08 21.11
C THR A 173 -11.36 -0.96 20.24
N GLY A 174 -11.09 -1.22 18.96
CA GLY A 174 -10.32 -0.30 18.09
C GLY A 174 -8.82 -0.20 18.44
N THR A 175 -8.34 -0.94 19.44
CA THR A 175 -6.97 -0.83 19.97
C THR A 175 -6.23 -2.15 19.83
N CYS A 176 -4.95 -2.09 19.40
CA CYS A 176 -4.10 -3.26 19.30
C CYS A 176 -3.78 -3.81 20.70
N GLY A 177 -4.15 -5.07 20.95
CA GLY A 177 -3.88 -5.78 22.20
C GLY A 177 -2.71 -6.77 22.09
N ASP A 178 -1.87 -6.67 21.06
CA ASP A 178 -0.78 -7.62 20.77
C ASP A 178 -1.25 -9.09 20.82
N CYS A 179 -2.41 -9.34 20.23
CA CYS A 179 -3.12 -10.60 20.34
C CYS A 179 -2.37 -11.75 19.62
N LYS A 180 -2.61 -12.98 20.12
CA LYS A 180 -2.16 -14.23 19.50
C LYS A 180 -3.34 -15.04 18.97
N SER A 181 -4.41 -14.34 18.54
CA SER A 181 -5.61 -14.97 17.98
C SER A 181 -5.27 -15.64 16.65
N GLU A 182 -5.88 -16.80 16.39
CA GLU A 182 -5.77 -17.50 15.09
C GLU A 182 -6.27 -16.65 13.92
N THR A 183 -7.19 -15.72 14.19
CA THR A 183 -7.72 -14.78 13.19
C THR A 183 -6.96 -13.45 13.13
N CYS A 184 -5.79 -13.35 13.77
CA CYS A 184 -4.96 -12.15 13.73
C CYS A 184 -4.51 -11.85 12.30
N ILE A 185 -4.65 -10.58 11.88
CA ILE A 185 -4.22 -10.11 10.56
C ILE A 185 -2.84 -9.44 10.56
N CYS A 186 -2.05 -9.62 11.62
CA CYS A 186 -0.75 -8.98 11.82
C CYS A 186 0.37 -10.02 11.98
N ASN A 187 0.39 -11.02 11.08
CA ASN A 187 1.32 -12.16 11.19
C ASN A 187 2.73 -11.84 10.70
N GLN A 188 2.88 -10.88 9.77
CA GLN A 188 4.17 -10.45 9.25
C GLN A 188 4.28 -8.94 9.34
N ILE A 189 5.47 -8.46 9.70
CA ILE A 189 5.85 -7.04 9.65
C ILE A 189 7.06 -6.94 8.73
N LEU A 190 6.88 -6.24 7.60
CA LEU A 190 7.92 -5.97 6.63
C LEU A 190 8.36 -4.51 6.75
N ILE A 191 9.66 -4.31 6.93
CA ILE A 191 10.32 -3.00 6.80
C ILE A 191 11.13 -3.02 5.51
N THR A 192 10.68 -2.26 4.51
CA THR A 192 11.43 -2.08 3.27
C THR A 192 12.34 -0.88 3.42
N ARG A 193 13.60 -1.14 3.69
CA ARG A 193 14.60 -0.13 4.02
C ARG A 193 15.21 0.54 2.78
N HIS A 194 15.44 -0.23 1.73
CA HIS A 194 15.98 0.21 0.43
C HIS A 194 15.26 -0.52 -0.69
N CYS A 195 15.27 0.06 -1.88
CA CYS A 195 14.81 -0.61 -3.09
C CYS A 195 15.98 -0.94 -4.02
N LYS A 196 16.04 -2.15 -4.53
CA LYS A 196 17.00 -2.56 -5.57
C LYS A 196 16.40 -2.29 -6.95
N ASN A 197 17.19 -1.66 -7.85
CA ASN A 197 16.84 -1.43 -9.26
C ASN A 197 15.54 -0.63 -9.46
N ALA A 198 15.19 0.26 -8.55
CA ALA A 198 13.97 1.07 -8.58
C ALA A 198 12.68 0.26 -8.86
N ARG A 199 12.66 -1.03 -8.46
CA ARG A 199 11.53 -1.94 -8.68
C ARG A 199 10.25 -1.46 -7.98
N ILE A 200 10.38 -0.78 -6.83
CA ILE A 200 9.27 -0.25 -6.08
C ILE A 200 9.12 1.23 -6.40
N LYS A 201 7.95 1.58 -6.94
CA LYS A 201 7.54 2.95 -7.25
C LYS A 201 6.52 3.42 -6.23
N ILE A 202 6.74 4.58 -5.63
CA ILE A 202 5.87 5.12 -4.57
C ILE A 202 5.22 6.40 -5.06
N VAL A 203 3.90 6.40 -5.15
CA VAL A 203 3.07 7.56 -5.47
C VAL A 203 2.46 8.07 -4.16
N LEU A 204 3.04 9.15 -3.63
CA LEU A 204 2.52 9.86 -2.46
C LEU A 204 1.40 10.81 -2.91
N VAL A 205 0.34 10.86 -2.13
CA VAL A 205 -0.84 11.70 -2.42
C VAL A 205 -1.01 12.73 -1.31
N GLY A 206 -1.14 13.99 -1.68
CA GLY A 206 -1.33 15.12 -0.77
C GLY A 206 -2.68 15.14 -0.05
N GLU A 207 -3.32 13.98 0.09
CA GLU A 207 -4.61 13.78 0.74
C GLU A 207 -4.56 12.57 1.67
N ASP A 208 -5.58 12.43 2.53
CA ASP A 208 -5.74 11.27 3.40
C ASP A 208 -6.34 10.12 2.61
N LEU A 209 -5.64 8.99 2.58
CA LEU A 209 -6.05 7.79 1.83
C LEU A 209 -5.89 6.51 2.66
N GLY A 210 -6.92 5.68 2.64
CA GLY A 210 -6.94 4.38 3.30
C GLY A 210 -6.71 4.49 4.81
N PHE A 211 -6.06 3.47 5.37
CA PHE A 211 -5.86 3.36 6.81
C PHE A 211 -4.44 3.68 7.23
#